data_4f200d4f538815bfd6624ff18d9a4912
#
_entry.id   4f200d4f538815bfd6624ff18d9a4912
#
_cell.length_a   1.000
_cell.length_b   1.000
_cell.length_c   1.000
_cell.angle_alpha   90.00
_cell.angle_beta   90.00
_cell.angle_gamma   90.00
#
_symmetry.space_group_name_H-M   'P 1'
#
loop_
_entity.id
_entity.type
_entity.pdbx_description
1 polymer ?
#
loop_
_entity_poly.entity_id
_entity_poly.type
_entity_poly.pdbx_seq_one_letter_code
_entity_poly.pdbx_strand_id
1 'polypeptide(L)'
;MIKIKAILLSLLIVINFSSISNSQNVPNSFADLAEKLIPSVVNISTTQTVVERSNPFPNFQFPPGSPFGDMFKEFGTPQERQSSALGSGFIIDEEGVVVTNNHVIEGAEDIVVQVNGEKKFNAKVIGADPLSDIAVLKIESKEKFLPVRFGDSDKARIGDWVIAIGNPFGLGGTVTSGIISARNRSIGLSRYEDYIQTDASINSGNSGGPLFDMNGDVIGINTAILGRSGNVGIGFSIPSNSAKLVIDQLIKFGETKRGWLGVRIQDVTKEIAEVEKLDEPRGALVASVAPNSPSEKAGVKSGDIILEFNGEKIEQMKELPMIVARTEVGKKVKVKIWRNKKEITKTITLGRLETSEDFKISEKKEELPKETLIENLKIKVRKLSDQDIKTRNLPNQTNGLVITSIEKNSPLTGSIEVNSIILEAQKKNIRTVQDLNQALKQVLNSNQKTILLVIYNSQNQKRYIGVKLD
;
A
#
# COMPACT_ATOMS: atom_id res chain seq x y z
N MET A 1 -57.21 -43.28 -32.12
CA MET A 1 -57.22 -42.20 -31.12
C MET A 1 -56.10 -42.28 -30.07
N ILE A 2 -55.70 -43.46 -29.57
CA ILE A 2 -54.64 -43.62 -28.53
C ILE A 2 -53.26 -43.20 -29.05
N LYS A 3 -52.86 -43.53 -30.29
CA LYS A 3 -51.56 -43.18 -30.88
C LYS A 3 -51.36 -41.68 -31.08
N ILE A 4 -52.40 -40.93 -31.40
CA ILE A 4 -52.34 -39.46 -31.58
C ILE A 4 -52.18 -38.75 -30.20
N LYS A 5 -52.85 -39.27 -29.15
CA LYS A 5 -52.67 -38.72 -27.77
C LYS A 5 -51.28 -38.98 -27.22
N ALA A 6 -50.66 -40.11 -27.54
CA ALA A 6 -49.29 -40.42 -27.14
C ALA A 6 -48.25 -39.49 -27.82
N ILE A 7 -48.45 -39.19 -29.13
CA ILE A 7 -47.58 -38.27 -29.88
C ILE A 7 -47.74 -36.83 -29.37
N LEU A 8 -48.95 -36.38 -29.08
CA LEU A 8 -49.19 -35.06 -28.50
C LEU A 8 -48.62 -34.93 -27.08
N LEU A 9 -48.67 -35.99 -26.25
CA LEU A 9 -48.10 -36.00 -24.91
C LEU A 9 -46.57 -35.98 -24.95
N SER A 10 -45.94 -36.72 -25.89
CA SER A 10 -44.50 -36.69 -26.10
C SER A 10 -43.99 -35.34 -26.62
N LEU A 11 -44.77 -34.67 -27.50
CA LEU A 11 -44.45 -33.33 -28.00
C LEU A 11 -44.58 -32.25 -26.89
N LEU A 12 -45.53 -32.39 -25.96
CA LEU A 12 -45.69 -31.49 -24.81
C LEU A 12 -44.56 -31.67 -23.79
N ILE A 13 -44.03 -32.90 -23.62
CA ILE A 13 -42.89 -33.18 -22.75
C ILE A 13 -41.59 -32.62 -23.33
N VAL A 14 -41.40 -32.65 -24.64
CA VAL A 14 -40.21 -32.08 -25.30
C VAL A 14 -40.20 -30.55 -25.20
N ILE A 15 -41.38 -29.89 -25.28
CA ILE A 15 -41.48 -28.44 -25.15
C ILE A 15 -41.19 -27.95 -23.71
N ASN A 16 -41.53 -28.76 -22.69
CA ASN A 16 -41.22 -28.41 -21.29
C ASN A 16 -39.78 -28.66 -20.85
N PHE A 17 -38.97 -29.36 -21.65
CA PHE A 17 -37.54 -29.57 -21.38
C PHE A 17 -36.62 -28.57 -22.08
N SER A 18 -37.17 -27.53 -22.73
CA SER A 18 -36.41 -26.32 -23.03
C SER A 18 -36.19 -25.53 -21.71
N SER A 19 -35.50 -26.14 -20.77
CA SER A 19 -34.85 -25.41 -19.71
C SER A 19 -34.02 -24.39 -20.44
N ILE A 20 -34.44 -23.11 -20.39
CA ILE A 20 -33.60 -21.99 -20.73
C ILE A 20 -32.38 -22.14 -19.80
N SER A 21 -31.36 -22.81 -20.30
CA SER A 21 -30.04 -22.69 -19.74
C SER A 21 -29.74 -21.20 -19.81
N ASN A 22 -29.91 -20.49 -18.70
CA ASN A 22 -29.30 -19.19 -18.53
C ASN A 22 -27.78 -19.43 -18.50
N SER A 23 -27.23 -19.79 -19.64
CA SER A 23 -25.83 -19.53 -19.93
C SER A 23 -25.69 -18.03 -19.73
N GLN A 24 -24.99 -17.61 -18.72
CA GLN A 24 -24.57 -16.21 -18.61
C GLN A 24 -23.78 -15.95 -19.88
N ASN A 25 -24.45 -15.33 -20.88
CA ASN A 25 -23.83 -15.03 -22.15
C ASN A 25 -22.65 -14.10 -21.89
N VAL A 26 -21.51 -14.42 -22.45
CA VAL A 26 -20.40 -13.47 -22.58
C VAL A 26 -21.00 -12.20 -23.17
N PRO A 27 -20.79 -11.03 -22.58
CA PRO A 27 -21.36 -9.79 -23.12
C PRO A 27 -20.93 -9.61 -24.58
N ASN A 28 -21.87 -9.38 -25.47
CA ASN A 28 -21.57 -9.12 -26.88
C ASN A 28 -20.77 -7.84 -27.08
N SER A 29 -20.98 -6.86 -26.20
CA SER A 29 -20.28 -5.59 -26.18
C SER A 29 -20.39 -4.96 -24.79
N PHE A 30 -19.41 -4.15 -24.42
CA PHE A 30 -19.44 -3.29 -23.24
C PHE A 30 -19.76 -1.83 -23.59
N ALA A 31 -20.02 -1.51 -24.86
CA ALA A 31 -20.11 -0.14 -25.36
C ALA A 31 -21.21 0.67 -24.68
N ASP A 32 -22.44 0.14 -24.61
CA ASP A 32 -23.59 0.85 -24.02
C ASP A 32 -23.37 1.11 -22.52
N LEU A 33 -22.75 0.15 -21.82
CA LEU A 33 -22.44 0.29 -20.39
C LEU A 33 -21.31 1.32 -20.18
N ALA A 34 -20.27 1.29 -21.01
CA ALA A 34 -19.18 2.25 -20.96
C ALA A 34 -19.65 3.68 -21.24
N GLU A 35 -20.47 3.88 -22.28
CA GLU A 35 -21.06 5.18 -22.64
C GLU A 35 -21.83 5.79 -21.45
N LYS A 36 -22.60 4.98 -20.75
CA LYS A 36 -23.38 5.38 -19.58
C LYS A 36 -22.49 5.76 -18.39
N LEU A 37 -21.36 5.08 -18.19
CA LEU A 37 -20.56 5.18 -16.97
C LEU A 37 -19.39 6.18 -17.07
N ILE A 38 -18.81 6.37 -18.26
CA ILE A 38 -17.69 7.29 -18.50
C ILE A 38 -17.97 8.71 -17.95
N PRO A 39 -19.17 9.31 -18.09
CA PRO A 39 -19.43 10.66 -17.57
C PRO A 39 -19.28 10.82 -16.06
N SER A 40 -19.33 9.74 -15.30
CA SER A 40 -19.18 9.74 -13.85
C SER A 40 -17.72 9.52 -13.40
N VAL A 41 -16.82 9.16 -14.34
CA VAL A 41 -15.40 8.92 -14.06
C VAL A 41 -14.58 10.15 -14.43
N VAL A 42 -13.77 10.59 -13.48
CA VAL A 42 -13.03 11.85 -13.59
C VAL A 42 -11.53 11.61 -13.67
N ASN A 43 -10.82 12.54 -14.31
CA ASN A 43 -9.37 12.66 -14.18
C ASN A 43 -9.05 13.55 -12.99
N ILE A 44 -8.03 13.19 -12.23
CA ILE A 44 -7.49 13.97 -11.11
C ILE A 44 -6.06 14.34 -11.44
N SER A 45 -5.80 15.63 -11.49
CA SER A 45 -4.46 16.20 -11.64
C SER A 45 -4.08 16.90 -10.35
N THR A 46 -2.90 16.60 -9.84
CA THR A 46 -2.36 17.25 -8.65
C THR A 46 -1.07 17.98 -9.01
N THR A 47 -0.83 19.10 -8.34
CA THR A 47 0.45 19.81 -8.40
C THR A 47 1.10 19.80 -7.04
N GLN A 48 2.40 19.54 -7.03
CA GLN A 48 3.24 19.56 -5.84
C GLN A 48 4.54 20.30 -6.16
N THR A 49 4.93 21.23 -5.33
CA THR A 49 6.23 21.90 -5.44
C THR A 49 7.31 20.99 -4.83
N VAL A 50 8.15 20.42 -5.66
CA VAL A 50 9.32 19.66 -5.22
C VAL A 50 10.53 20.56 -5.30
N VAL A 51 11.16 20.83 -4.16
CA VAL A 51 12.43 21.55 -4.11
C VAL A 51 13.55 20.60 -4.47
N GLU A 52 13.89 20.49 -5.74
CA GLU A 52 15.08 19.78 -6.20
C GLU A 52 16.31 20.69 -6.02
N ARG A 53 17.20 20.33 -5.13
CA ARG A 53 18.55 20.91 -5.08
C ARG A 53 19.37 20.26 -6.19
N SER A 54 19.18 20.67 -7.41
CA SER A 54 20.08 20.29 -8.50
C SER A 54 21.33 21.18 -8.45
N ASN A 55 22.32 20.71 -7.72
CA ASN A 55 23.66 21.24 -7.90
C ASN A 55 24.37 20.28 -8.89
N PRO A 56 24.54 20.65 -10.17
CA PRO A 56 25.24 19.79 -11.14
C PRO A 56 26.69 19.54 -10.75
N PHE A 57 27.24 20.33 -9.80
CA PHE A 57 28.59 20.20 -9.26
C PHE A 57 28.59 20.41 -7.74
N PRO A 58 28.09 19.45 -6.93
CA PRO A 58 27.87 19.63 -5.50
C PRO A 58 29.12 19.95 -4.67
N ASN A 59 30.33 19.82 -5.24
CA ASN A 59 31.59 19.98 -4.53
C ASN A 59 32.62 20.87 -5.24
N PHE A 60 32.20 21.66 -6.23
CA PHE A 60 33.13 22.59 -6.88
C PHE A 60 32.98 23.97 -6.28
N GLN A 61 33.93 24.39 -5.42
CA GLN A 61 34.07 25.78 -4.99
C GLN A 61 34.95 26.50 -5.98
N PHE A 62 34.34 27.42 -6.74
CA PHE A 62 35.11 28.32 -7.61
C PHE A 62 35.85 29.32 -6.76
N PRO A 63 37.10 29.72 -7.11
CA PRO A 63 37.80 30.79 -6.44
C PRO A 63 36.99 32.09 -6.41
N PRO A 64 37.05 32.86 -5.32
CA PRO A 64 36.36 34.16 -5.26
C PRO A 64 36.75 35.05 -6.43
N GLY A 65 35.76 35.59 -7.19
CA GLY A 65 35.99 36.46 -8.34
C GLY A 65 36.15 35.75 -9.68
N SER A 66 35.94 34.45 -9.76
CA SER A 66 35.90 33.70 -11.03
C SER A 66 34.64 34.05 -11.83
N PRO A 67 34.73 34.43 -13.12
CA PRO A 67 33.57 34.66 -13.98
C PRO A 67 32.64 33.46 -14.09
N PHE A 68 33.14 32.25 -13.85
CA PHE A 68 32.39 31.04 -13.81
C PHE A 68 31.68 30.83 -12.46
N GLY A 69 32.20 31.37 -11.35
CA GLY A 69 31.61 31.26 -10.04
C GLY A 69 30.22 31.95 -9.93
N ASP A 70 30.06 33.09 -10.57
CA ASP A 70 28.79 33.82 -10.57
C ASP A 70 27.78 33.18 -11.54
N MET A 71 28.21 32.66 -12.66
CA MET A 71 27.38 31.92 -13.59
C MET A 71 26.85 30.61 -12.96
N PHE A 72 27.66 29.92 -12.14
CA PHE A 72 27.27 28.68 -11.47
C PHE A 72 26.54 28.90 -10.14
N LYS A 73 26.59 30.07 -9.53
CA LYS A 73 25.68 30.43 -8.42
C LYS A 73 24.23 30.45 -8.85
N GLU A 74 23.95 30.85 -10.08
CA GLU A 74 22.61 30.80 -10.68
C GLU A 74 22.09 29.35 -10.90
N PHE A 75 22.99 28.38 -11.17
CA PHE A 75 22.62 26.95 -11.29
C PHE A 75 22.49 26.24 -9.94
N GLY A 76 22.96 26.81 -8.85
CA GLY A 76 22.90 26.26 -7.49
C GLY A 76 21.71 26.73 -6.66
N THR A 77 20.85 27.59 -7.20
CA THR A 77 19.60 27.99 -6.54
C THR A 77 18.65 26.78 -6.53
N PRO A 78 17.97 26.49 -5.40
CA PRO A 78 16.91 25.51 -5.36
C PRO A 78 15.88 25.87 -6.43
N GLN A 79 15.78 25.09 -7.49
CA GLN A 79 14.69 25.24 -8.45
C GLN A 79 13.48 24.52 -7.90
N GLU A 80 12.44 25.29 -7.61
CA GLU A 80 11.12 24.76 -7.38
C GLU A 80 10.62 24.16 -8.69
N ARG A 81 10.50 22.85 -8.73
CA ARG A 81 9.92 22.12 -9.86
C ARG A 81 8.51 21.71 -9.47
N GLN A 82 7.53 22.13 -10.24
CA GLN A 82 6.19 21.58 -10.13
C GLN A 82 6.19 20.14 -10.67
N SER A 83 5.93 19.21 -9.81
CA SER A 83 5.64 17.82 -10.17
C SER A 83 4.13 17.64 -10.25
N SER A 84 3.64 17.00 -11.30
CA SER A 84 2.21 16.69 -11.47
C SER A 84 2.04 15.19 -11.33
N ALA A 85 1.11 14.75 -10.49
CA ALA A 85 0.62 13.38 -10.49
C ALA A 85 -0.75 13.34 -11.19
N LEU A 86 -1.04 12.21 -11.84
CA LEU A 86 -2.28 11.97 -12.57
C LEU A 86 -2.91 10.68 -12.08
N GLY A 87 -4.21 10.72 -11.83
CA GLY A 87 -5.00 9.56 -11.46
C GLY A 87 -6.44 9.70 -11.93
N SER A 88 -7.26 8.75 -11.54
CA SER A 88 -8.69 8.74 -11.78
C SER A 88 -9.47 8.84 -10.48
N GLY A 89 -10.73 9.14 -10.60
CA GLY A 89 -11.71 9.09 -9.52
C GLY A 89 -13.11 8.89 -10.10
N PHE A 90 -14.11 8.85 -9.25
CA PHE A 90 -15.50 8.75 -9.67
C PHE A 90 -16.41 9.51 -8.73
N ILE A 91 -17.48 10.05 -9.28
CA ILE A 91 -18.46 10.89 -8.61
C ILE A 91 -19.50 9.99 -7.94
N ILE A 92 -19.77 10.23 -6.64
CA ILE A 92 -20.68 9.40 -5.84
C ILE A 92 -21.97 10.13 -5.43
N ASP A 93 -22.06 11.45 -5.64
CA ASP A 93 -23.29 12.22 -5.45
C ASP A 93 -23.43 13.33 -6.49
N GLU A 94 -24.64 13.86 -6.63
CA GLU A 94 -24.94 14.95 -7.57
C GLU A 94 -24.23 16.27 -7.23
N GLU A 95 -23.74 16.41 -6.01
CA GLU A 95 -23.08 17.62 -5.55
C GLU A 95 -21.59 17.63 -5.82
N GLY A 96 -21.06 16.55 -6.43
CA GLY A 96 -19.66 16.43 -6.83
C GLY A 96 -18.73 15.96 -5.72
N VAL A 97 -19.19 15.04 -4.89
CA VAL A 97 -18.28 14.25 -4.04
C VAL A 97 -17.61 13.19 -4.90
N VAL A 98 -16.29 13.16 -4.87
CA VAL A 98 -15.43 12.28 -5.68
C VAL A 98 -14.65 11.36 -4.76
N VAL A 99 -14.58 10.09 -5.14
CA VAL A 99 -13.73 9.08 -4.50
C VAL A 99 -12.53 8.80 -5.39
N THR A 100 -11.36 8.67 -4.77
CA THR A 100 -10.10 8.31 -5.43
C THR A 100 -9.17 7.58 -4.44
N ASN A 101 -7.95 7.24 -4.85
CA ASN A 101 -6.93 6.74 -3.94
C ASN A 101 -6.22 7.87 -3.19
N ASN A 102 -5.75 7.58 -1.97
CA ASN A 102 -4.94 8.51 -1.19
C ASN A 102 -3.63 8.84 -1.89
N HIS A 103 -2.94 7.84 -2.45
CA HIS A 103 -1.65 8.06 -3.13
C HIS A 103 -1.75 8.98 -4.36
N VAL A 104 -2.94 9.15 -4.96
CA VAL A 104 -3.17 10.08 -6.08
C VAL A 104 -3.09 11.53 -5.63
N ILE A 105 -3.45 11.82 -4.37
CA ILE A 105 -3.53 13.18 -3.82
C ILE A 105 -2.50 13.45 -2.73
N GLU A 106 -1.68 12.48 -2.37
CA GLU A 106 -0.70 12.59 -1.28
C GLU A 106 0.31 13.71 -1.58
N GLY A 107 0.42 14.68 -0.67
CA GLY A 107 1.33 15.83 -0.81
C GLY A 107 0.89 16.89 -1.84
N ALA A 108 -0.32 16.78 -2.39
CA ALA A 108 -0.84 17.78 -3.34
C ALA A 108 -1.09 19.13 -2.68
N GLU A 109 -0.61 20.20 -3.32
CA GLU A 109 -0.93 21.60 -2.97
C GLU A 109 -2.24 22.02 -3.63
N ASP A 110 -2.41 21.66 -4.91
CA ASP A 110 -3.62 21.91 -5.68
C ASP A 110 -4.15 20.61 -6.29
N ILE A 111 -5.49 20.47 -6.28
CA ILE A 111 -6.20 19.34 -6.86
C ILE A 111 -7.20 19.85 -7.87
N VAL A 112 -7.06 19.40 -9.11
CA VAL A 112 -7.98 19.72 -10.22
C VAL A 112 -8.67 18.44 -10.70
N VAL A 113 -9.99 18.45 -10.70
CA VAL A 113 -10.83 17.37 -11.20
C VAL A 113 -11.36 17.74 -12.58
N GLN A 114 -11.09 16.91 -13.57
CA GLN A 114 -11.58 17.11 -14.93
C GLN A 114 -12.71 16.11 -15.24
N VAL A 115 -13.88 16.64 -15.59
CA VAL A 115 -15.10 15.89 -15.87
C VAL A 115 -15.35 15.90 -17.39
N ASN A 116 -15.74 14.76 -17.95
CA ASN A 116 -16.07 14.58 -19.38
C ASN A 116 -14.98 15.07 -20.36
N GLY A 117 -13.71 15.05 -19.94
CA GLY A 117 -12.60 15.46 -20.82
C GLY A 117 -12.47 16.96 -21.07
N GLU A 118 -13.45 17.79 -20.66
CA GLU A 118 -13.52 19.21 -21.03
C GLU A 118 -13.50 20.15 -19.82
N LYS A 119 -14.38 19.92 -18.84
CA LYS A 119 -14.56 20.84 -17.71
C LYS A 119 -13.60 20.54 -16.58
N LYS A 120 -12.85 21.54 -16.16
CA LYS A 120 -11.91 21.48 -15.02
C LYS A 120 -12.47 22.24 -13.84
N PHE A 121 -12.40 21.64 -12.67
CA PHE A 121 -12.86 22.20 -11.40
C PHE A 121 -11.78 22.04 -10.34
N ASN A 122 -11.63 23.03 -9.48
CA ASN A 122 -10.86 22.85 -8.26
C ASN A 122 -11.60 21.93 -7.30
N ALA A 123 -10.87 21.13 -6.55
CA ALA A 123 -11.45 20.25 -5.56
C ALA A 123 -10.70 20.37 -4.23
N LYS A 124 -11.45 20.18 -3.14
CA LYS A 124 -10.91 20.15 -1.78
C LYS A 124 -10.98 18.75 -1.21
N VAL A 125 -9.99 18.39 -0.41
CA VAL A 125 -9.98 17.13 0.33
C VAL A 125 -11.01 17.22 1.46
N ILE A 126 -12.02 16.35 1.46
CA ILE A 126 -12.92 16.15 2.60
C ILE A 126 -12.20 15.33 3.66
N GLY A 127 -11.51 14.27 3.25
CA GLY A 127 -10.72 13.42 4.11
C GLY A 127 -9.93 12.41 3.31
N ALA A 128 -8.87 11.88 3.92
CA ALA A 128 -8.01 10.88 3.32
C ALA A 128 -7.58 9.85 4.35
N ASP A 129 -7.39 8.63 3.91
CA ASP A 129 -6.96 7.50 4.74
C ASP A 129 -5.83 6.72 4.07
N PRO A 130 -4.58 6.96 4.47
CA PRO A 130 -3.43 6.27 3.91
C PRO A 130 -3.42 4.75 4.13
N LEU A 131 -4.06 4.26 5.20
CA LEU A 131 -4.06 2.82 5.53
C LEU A 131 -4.92 1.99 4.58
N SER A 132 -6.02 2.55 4.07
CA SER A 132 -6.88 1.90 3.08
C SER A 132 -6.65 2.43 1.67
N ASP A 133 -5.76 3.42 1.51
CA ASP A 133 -5.48 4.11 0.25
C ASP A 133 -6.73 4.73 -0.40
N ILE A 134 -7.59 5.36 0.41
CA ILE A 134 -8.83 6.01 -0.04
C ILE A 134 -8.80 7.50 0.31
N ALA A 135 -9.23 8.34 -0.62
CA ALA A 135 -9.47 9.75 -0.40
C ALA A 135 -10.84 10.17 -0.94
N VAL A 136 -11.44 11.17 -0.30
CA VAL A 136 -12.71 11.77 -0.69
C VAL A 136 -12.50 13.25 -0.93
N LEU A 137 -12.89 13.72 -2.11
CA LEU A 137 -12.77 15.09 -2.55
C LEU A 137 -14.14 15.72 -2.74
N LYS A 138 -14.19 17.05 -2.68
CA LYS A 138 -15.37 17.85 -3.03
C LYS A 138 -15.01 18.78 -4.18
N ILE A 139 -15.71 18.64 -5.32
CA ILE A 139 -15.63 19.58 -6.43
C ILE A 139 -16.24 20.91 -5.99
N GLU A 140 -15.53 22.01 -6.25
CA GLU A 140 -16.00 23.36 -6.00
C GLU A 140 -16.84 23.87 -7.19
N SER A 141 -18.11 23.47 -7.26
CA SER A 141 -19.03 23.89 -8.31
C SER A 141 -20.47 23.90 -7.80
N LYS A 142 -21.33 24.64 -8.50
CA LYS A 142 -22.79 24.62 -8.33
C LYS A 142 -23.49 23.74 -9.38
N GLU A 143 -22.74 23.17 -10.33
CA GLU A 143 -23.27 22.25 -11.32
C GLU A 143 -23.68 20.93 -10.66
N LYS A 144 -24.63 20.25 -11.26
CA LYS A 144 -25.00 18.89 -10.87
C LYS A 144 -24.19 17.90 -11.71
N PHE A 145 -23.81 16.83 -11.06
CA PHE A 145 -22.97 15.77 -11.63
C PHE A 145 -23.74 14.45 -11.71
N LEU A 146 -23.28 13.54 -12.54
CA LEU A 146 -23.86 12.20 -12.67
C LEU A 146 -23.12 11.26 -11.71
N PRO A 147 -23.76 10.76 -10.63
CA PRO A 147 -23.12 9.85 -9.71
C PRO A 147 -23.21 8.39 -10.16
N VAL A 148 -22.26 7.58 -9.73
CA VAL A 148 -22.34 6.11 -9.79
C VAL A 148 -22.98 5.54 -8.51
N ARG A 149 -23.39 4.28 -8.57
CA ARG A 149 -23.89 3.54 -7.41
C ARG A 149 -22.84 2.53 -6.95
N PHE A 150 -22.78 2.32 -5.64
CA PHE A 150 -22.00 1.21 -5.07
C PHE A 150 -22.79 -0.09 -5.15
N GLY A 151 -22.16 -1.13 -5.69
CA GLY A 151 -22.62 -2.51 -5.64
C GLY A 151 -22.14 -3.22 -4.38
N ASP A 152 -22.60 -4.45 -4.21
CA ASP A 152 -22.23 -5.33 -3.10
C ASP A 152 -21.07 -6.25 -3.51
N SER A 153 -19.84 -5.84 -3.15
CA SER A 153 -18.63 -6.61 -3.48
C SER A 153 -18.59 -8.02 -2.88
N ASP A 154 -19.37 -8.29 -1.80
CA ASP A 154 -19.38 -9.61 -1.18
C ASP A 154 -20.15 -10.64 -2.02
N LYS A 155 -21.06 -10.17 -2.89
CA LYS A 155 -21.78 -11.02 -3.86
C LYS A 155 -20.99 -11.29 -5.14
N ALA A 156 -19.95 -10.52 -5.42
CA ALA A 156 -19.11 -10.70 -6.58
C ALA A 156 -18.33 -12.02 -6.52
N ARG A 157 -18.31 -12.79 -7.60
CA ARG A 157 -17.74 -14.14 -7.64
C ARG A 157 -16.52 -14.19 -8.57
N ILE A 158 -15.63 -15.11 -8.29
CA ILE A 158 -14.54 -15.43 -9.23
C ILE A 158 -15.16 -15.88 -10.56
N GLY A 159 -14.71 -15.27 -11.65
CA GLY A 159 -15.23 -15.51 -13.01
C GLY A 159 -16.29 -14.51 -13.47
N ASP A 160 -16.85 -13.68 -12.60
CA ASP A 160 -17.79 -12.61 -13.00
C ASP A 160 -17.05 -11.55 -13.82
N TRP A 161 -17.69 -11.07 -14.91
CA TRP A 161 -17.17 -10.00 -15.74
C TRP A 161 -17.14 -8.67 -15.01
N VAL A 162 -16.08 -7.90 -15.26
CA VAL A 162 -15.88 -6.56 -14.71
C VAL A 162 -15.33 -5.60 -15.74
N ILE A 163 -15.60 -4.31 -15.54
CA ILE A 163 -15.07 -3.21 -16.35
C ILE A 163 -14.35 -2.25 -15.43
N ALA A 164 -13.07 -2.00 -15.71
CA ALA A 164 -12.31 -0.94 -15.07
C ALA A 164 -12.34 0.30 -15.98
N ILE A 165 -12.78 1.43 -15.45
CA ILE A 165 -12.79 2.70 -16.16
C ILE A 165 -11.84 3.66 -15.44
N GLY A 166 -10.97 4.31 -16.22
CA GLY A 166 -10.13 5.41 -15.80
C GLY A 166 -10.17 6.54 -16.80
N ASN A 167 -9.61 7.67 -16.43
CA ASN A 167 -9.47 8.80 -17.31
C ASN A 167 -8.01 9.32 -17.31
N PRO A 168 -7.04 8.48 -17.69
CA PRO A 168 -5.65 8.89 -17.74
C PRO A 168 -5.47 10.07 -18.71
N PHE A 169 -4.75 11.08 -18.30
CA PHE A 169 -4.44 12.27 -19.08
C PHE A 169 -5.65 13.15 -19.49
N GLY A 170 -6.87 12.89 -18.98
CA GLY A 170 -8.06 13.66 -19.34
C GLY A 170 -8.49 13.53 -20.81
N LEU A 171 -8.07 12.46 -21.49
CA LEU A 171 -8.33 12.25 -22.94
C LEU A 171 -9.68 11.62 -23.24
N GLY A 172 -10.58 11.49 -22.24
CA GLY A 172 -11.94 11.02 -22.47
C GLY A 172 -12.18 9.55 -22.15
N GLY A 173 -11.77 9.08 -20.98
CA GLY A 173 -12.13 7.75 -20.48
C GLY A 173 -11.42 6.58 -21.18
N THR A 174 -10.73 5.76 -20.43
CA THR A 174 -10.16 4.48 -20.90
C THR A 174 -10.91 3.35 -20.23
N VAL A 175 -11.39 2.41 -21.02
CA VAL A 175 -12.16 1.25 -20.59
C VAL A 175 -11.33 -0.01 -20.81
N THR A 176 -11.19 -0.81 -19.76
CA THR A 176 -10.63 -2.16 -19.86
C THR A 176 -11.60 -3.16 -19.24
N SER A 177 -11.68 -4.37 -19.77
CA SER A 177 -12.56 -5.42 -19.30
C SER A 177 -11.77 -6.67 -18.94
N GLY A 178 -12.31 -7.44 -18.04
CA GLY A 178 -11.75 -8.70 -17.56
C GLY A 178 -12.72 -9.41 -16.63
N ILE A 179 -12.21 -10.32 -15.81
CA ILE A 179 -12.99 -11.04 -14.82
C ILE A 179 -12.43 -10.82 -13.43
N ILE A 180 -13.18 -11.16 -12.42
CA ILE A 180 -12.66 -11.34 -11.07
C ILE A 180 -11.83 -12.61 -11.05
N SER A 181 -10.51 -12.48 -10.96
CA SER A 181 -9.57 -13.61 -10.96
C SER A 181 -9.43 -14.26 -9.58
N ALA A 182 -9.53 -13.47 -8.51
CA ALA A 182 -9.48 -13.92 -7.13
C ALA A 182 -10.09 -12.88 -6.18
N ARG A 183 -10.34 -13.29 -4.93
CA ARG A 183 -10.81 -12.43 -3.84
C ARG A 183 -9.93 -12.61 -2.61
N ASN A 184 -10.06 -11.69 -1.67
CA ASN A 184 -9.38 -11.72 -0.36
C ASN A 184 -7.86 -11.79 -0.51
N ARG A 185 -7.31 -11.04 -1.49
CA ARG A 185 -5.87 -10.98 -1.73
C ARG A 185 -5.20 -9.96 -0.82
N SER A 186 -4.05 -10.36 -0.28
CA SER A 186 -3.12 -9.47 0.41
C SER A 186 -1.78 -9.52 -0.32
N ILE A 187 -1.19 -8.36 -0.58
CA ILE A 187 0.07 -8.21 -1.29
C ILE A 187 1.16 -7.56 -0.42
N GLY A 188 0.85 -7.32 0.86
CA GLY A 188 1.81 -6.89 1.87
C GLY A 188 2.10 -5.39 1.91
N LEU A 189 1.26 -4.55 1.30
CA LEU A 189 1.38 -3.09 1.36
C LEU A 189 0.77 -2.50 2.63
N SER A 190 -0.30 -3.13 3.17
CA SER A 190 -1.01 -2.68 4.36
C SER A 190 -1.47 -3.87 5.22
N ARG A 191 -1.83 -3.61 6.46
CA ARG A 191 -2.46 -4.60 7.36
C ARG A 191 -3.95 -4.79 7.10
N TYR A 192 -4.56 -3.92 6.29
CA TYR A 192 -6.01 -3.89 6.03
C TYR A 192 -6.31 -4.24 4.57
N GLU A 193 -5.52 -5.14 4.00
CA GLU A 193 -5.67 -5.57 2.62
C GLU A 193 -6.70 -6.68 2.48
N ASP A 194 -7.64 -6.45 1.59
CA ASP A 194 -8.64 -7.41 1.16
C ASP A 194 -9.01 -7.08 -0.29
N TYR A 195 -8.09 -7.36 -1.23
CA TYR A 195 -8.28 -6.94 -2.60
C TYR A 195 -9.08 -7.94 -3.43
N ILE A 196 -9.89 -7.40 -4.36
CA ILE A 196 -10.36 -8.09 -5.55
C ILE A 196 -9.20 -8.10 -6.55
N GLN A 197 -8.81 -9.28 -7.03
CA GLN A 197 -7.86 -9.43 -8.13
C GLN A 197 -8.63 -9.54 -9.45
N THR A 198 -8.19 -8.79 -10.47
CA THR A 198 -8.76 -8.84 -11.83
C THR A 198 -7.66 -8.91 -12.88
N ASP A 199 -7.96 -9.48 -14.03
CA ASP A 199 -7.13 -9.43 -15.24
C ASP A 199 -7.49 -8.27 -16.16
N ALA A 200 -8.57 -7.51 -15.86
CA ALA A 200 -8.79 -6.21 -16.48
C ALA A 200 -7.52 -5.35 -16.30
N SER A 201 -7.07 -4.72 -17.40
CA SER A 201 -5.80 -3.99 -17.39
C SER A 201 -5.85 -2.77 -16.47
N ILE A 202 -5.21 -2.86 -15.29
CA ILE A 202 -4.98 -1.73 -14.39
C ILE A 202 -3.58 -1.18 -14.69
N ASN A 203 -3.47 0.10 -14.98
CA ASN A 203 -2.22 0.80 -15.28
C ASN A 203 -2.18 2.16 -14.59
N SER A 204 -1.02 2.82 -14.60
CA SER A 204 -0.88 4.19 -14.16
C SER A 204 -1.90 5.07 -14.87
N GLY A 205 -2.77 5.73 -14.11
CA GLY A 205 -3.82 6.61 -14.62
C GLY A 205 -5.25 6.07 -14.45
N ASN A 206 -5.50 4.76 -14.29
CA ASN A 206 -6.81 4.28 -13.85
C ASN A 206 -6.87 3.94 -12.33
N SER A 207 -5.76 4.13 -11.60
CA SER A 207 -5.75 4.12 -10.12
C SER A 207 -6.68 5.19 -9.57
N GLY A 208 -7.49 4.84 -8.56
CA GLY A 208 -8.55 5.66 -7.99
C GLY A 208 -9.87 5.61 -8.77
N GLY A 209 -9.86 5.09 -10.01
CA GLY A 209 -11.07 4.85 -10.79
C GLY A 209 -11.85 3.62 -10.34
N PRO A 210 -13.11 3.49 -10.77
CA PRO A 210 -13.99 2.40 -10.38
C PRO A 210 -13.75 1.10 -11.13
N LEU A 211 -13.99 -0.01 -10.45
CA LEU A 211 -14.22 -1.32 -11.03
C LEU A 211 -15.72 -1.60 -10.95
N PHE A 212 -16.37 -1.73 -12.12
CA PHE A 212 -17.82 -1.95 -12.23
C PHE A 212 -18.14 -3.42 -12.48
N ASP A 213 -19.28 -3.85 -11.96
CA ASP A 213 -19.94 -5.08 -12.41
C ASP A 213 -20.74 -4.84 -13.70
N MET A 214 -21.39 -5.88 -14.20
CA MET A 214 -22.19 -5.81 -15.45
C MET A 214 -23.53 -5.07 -15.28
N ASN A 215 -23.91 -4.67 -14.07
CA ASN A 215 -25.06 -3.81 -13.80
C ASN A 215 -24.69 -2.32 -13.84
N GLY A 216 -23.38 -2.02 -13.87
CA GLY A 216 -22.84 -0.66 -13.76
C GLY A 216 -22.73 -0.16 -12.32
N ASP A 217 -22.69 -1.07 -11.36
CA ASP A 217 -22.48 -0.75 -9.96
C ASP A 217 -21.00 -0.91 -9.62
N VAL A 218 -20.44 0.00 -8.81
CA VAL A 218 -19.03 -0.03 -8.37
C VAL A 218 -18.85 -1.15 -7.35
N ILE A 219 -18.08 -2.16 -7.70
CA ILE A 219 -17.70 -3.25 -6.80
C ILE A 219 -16.26 -3.14 -6.27
N GLY A 220 -15.49 -2.18 -6.79
CA GLY A 220 -14.12 -1.94 -6.30
C GLY A 220 -13.55 -0.61 -6.74
N ILE A 221 -12.44 -0.19 -6.10
CA ILE A 221 -11.63 0.97 -6.46
C ILE A 221 -10.28 0.46 -6.93
N ASN A 222 -9.91 0.73 -8.19
CA ASN A 222 -8.64 0.29 -8.76
C ASN A 222 -7.48 0.98 -8.03
N THR A 223 -6.47 0.22 -7.57
CA THR A 223 -5.42 0.81 -6.73
C THR A 223 -4.01 0.35 -7.06
N ALA A 224 -3.77 -0.94 -7.28
CA ALA A 224 -2.41 -1.46 -7.37
C ALA A 224 -2.24 -2.47 -8.51
N ILE A 225 -0.98 -2.61 -8.94
CA ILE A 225 -0.54 -3.63 -9.90
C ILE A 225 0.68 -4.37 -9.35
N LEU A 226 0.82 -5.65 -9.69
CA LEU A 226 2.08 -6.37 -9.52
C LEU A 226 2.92 -6.21 -10.79
N GLY A 227 4.05 -5.50 -10.68
CA GLY A 227 5.00 -5.34 -11.78
C GLY A 227 5.58 -3.92 -11.89
N ARG A 228 6.90 -3.83 -12.09
CA ARG A 228 7.61 -2.55 -12.28
C ARG A 228 7.43 -1.97 -13.70
N SER A 229 6.95 -2.76 -14.65
CA SER A 229 6.91 -2.41 -16.08
C SER A 229 5.50 -2.27 -16.66
N GLY A 230 4.45 -2.21 -15.82
CA GLY A 230 3.04 -2.15 -16.25
C GLY A 230 2.25 -3.42 -15.92
N ASN A 231 1.00 -3.49 -16.39
CA ASN A 231 0.10 -4.60 -16.10
C ASN A 231 0.57 -5.90 -16.77
N VAL A 232 0.68 -6.96 -15.99
CA VAL A 232 0.99 -8.33 -16.43
C VAL A 232 -0.24 -9.25 -16.33
N GLY A 233 -1.46 -8.71 -16.37
CA GLY A 233 -2.71 -9.45 -16.16
C GLY A 233 -3.07 -9.64 -14.68
N ILE A 234 -2.49 -8.84 -13.78
CA ILE A 234 -2.75 -8.90 -12.35
C ILE A 234 -2.96 -7.48 -11.84
N GLY A 235 -4.22 -7.08 -11.70
CA GLY A 235 -4.66 -5.83 -11.10
C GLY A 235 -5.38 -6.07 -9.78
N PHE A 236 -5.39 -5.08 -8.90
CA PHE A 236 -6.03 -5.12 -7.60
C PHE A 236 -6.96 -3.93 -7.40
N SER A 237 -8.14 -4.21 -6.84
CA SER A 237 -9.12 -3.19 -6.48
C SER A 237 -9.57 -3.37 -5.04
N ILE A 238 -9.74 -2.27 -4.33
CA ILE A 238 -10.30 -2.23 -2.97
C ILE A 238 -11.79 -2.56 -3.07
N PRO A 239 -12.32 -3.59 -2.37
CA PRO A 239 -13.74 -3.94 -2.44
C PRO A 239 -14.66 -2.80 -2.02
N SER A 240 -15.79 -2.63 -2.72
CA SER A 240 -16.74 -1.55 -2.46
C SER A 240 -17.29 -1.54 -1.03
N ASN A 241 -17.58 -2.71 -0.46
CA ASN A 241 -18.10 -2.80 0.91
C ASN A 241 -17.08 -2.30 1.94
N SER A 242 -15.79 -2.65 1.77
CA SER A 242 -14.70 -2.14 2.61
C SER A 242 -14.48 -0.64 2.40
N ALA A 243 -14.47 -0.20 1.14
CA ALA A 243 -14.29 1.20 0.77
C ALA A 243 -15.40 2.10 1.32
N LYS A 244 -16.67 1.67 1.22
CA LYS A 244 -17.82 2.45 1.66
C LYS A 244 -17.77 2.79 3.14
N LEU A 245 -17.33 1.85 4.00
CA LEU A 245 -17.18 2.11 5.44
C LEU A 245 -16.17 3.23 5.72
N VAL A 246 -15.08 3.29 4.94
CA VAL A 246 -14.07 4.35 5.05
C VAL A 246 -14.61 5.66 4.50
N ILE A 247 -15.19 5.64 3.29
CA ILE A 247 -15.76 6.82 2.61
C ILE A 247 -16.81 7.50 3.50
N ASP A 248 -17.75 6.74 4.08
CA ASP A 248 -18.80 7.28 4.97
C ASP A 248 -18.19 7.97 6.20
N GLN A 249 -17.08 7.44 6.76
CA GLN A 249 -16.37 8.07 7.87
C GLN A 249 -15.62 9.34 7.44
N LEU A 250 -14.95 9.31 6.27
CA LEU A 250 -14.25 10.48 5.74
C LEU A 250 -15.22 11.63 5.46
N ILE A 251 -16.40 11.33 4.87
CA ILE A 251 -17.44 12.35 4.65
C ILE A 251 -17.97 12.91 5.97
N LYS A 252 -18.20 12.05 6.95
CA LYS A 252 -18.83 12.46 8.21
C LYS A 252 -17.89 13.15 9.18
N PHE A 253 -16.62 12.73 9.22
CA PHE A 253 -15.68 13.13 10.27
C PHE A 253 -14.38 13.77 9.71
N GLY A 254 -14.14 13.71 8.40
CA GLY A 254 -12.86 14.10 7.80
C GLY A 254 -11.72 13.10 8.05
N GLU A 255 -11.96 12.08 8.84
CA GLU A 255 -10.96 11.09 9.27
C GLU A 255 -11.59 9.73 9.52
N THR A 256 -10.78 8.67 9.52
CA THR A 256 -11.21 7.32 9.90
C THR A 256 -11.14 7.12 11.42
N LYS A 257 -12.01 6.26 11.93
CA LYS A 257 -12.07 5.86 13.34
C LYS A 257 -12.16 4.34 13.43
N ARG A 258 -11.00 3.69 13.47
CA ARG A 258 -10.91 2.22 13.53
C ARG A 258 -10.95 1.71 14.96
N GLY A 259 -11.67 0.61 15.16
CA GLY A 259 -11.56 -0.15 16.39
C GLY A 259 -10.14 -0.66 16.62
N TRP A 260 -9.75 -0.75 17.87
CA TRP A 260 -8.42 -1.23 18.29
C TRP A 260 -8.51 -2.12 19.52
N LEU A 261 -7.83 -3.27 19.46
CA LEU A 261 -7.69 -4.23 20.56
C LEU A 261 -6.38 -4.03 21.35
N GLY A 262 -5.30 -3.70 20.65
CA GLY A 262 -3.97 -3.61 21.24
C GLY A 262 -3.31 -4.97 21.46
N VAL A 263 -3.37 -5.84 20.46
CA VAL A 263 -2.66 -7.13 20.43
C VAL A 263 -1.79 -7.24 19.18
N ARG A 264 -0.64 -7.90 19.33
CA ARG A 264 0.12 -8.43 18.19
C ARG A 264 -0.23 -9.90 18.04
N ILE A 265 -0.50 -10.32 16.84
CA ILE A 265 -1.01 -11.65 16.53
C ILE A 265 -0.13 -12.36 15.50
N GLN A 266 -0.24 -13.67 15.48
CA GLN A 266 0.39 -14.55 14.49
C GLN A 266 -0.54 -15.70 14.13
N ASP A 267 -0.22 -16.40 13.05
CA ASP A 267 -0.97 -17.57 12.60
C ASP A 267 -0.89 -18.72 13.60
N VAL A 268 -1.97 -19.48 13.68
CA VAL A 268 -2.03 -20.76 14.38
C VAL A 268 -1.63 -21.84 13.40
N THR A 269 -0.39 -22.36 13.52
CA THR A 269 0.09 -23.48 12.70
C THR A 269 -0.50 -24.80 13.17
N LYS A 270 -0.35 -25.85 12.37
CA LYS A 270 -0.79 -27.20 12.74
C LYS A 270 -0.17 -27.68 14.06
N GLU A 271 1.11 -27.40 14.25
CA GLU A 271 1.88 -27.76 15.44
C GLU A 271 1.36 -27.03 16.68
N ILE A 272 1.02 -25.74 16.54
CA ILE A 272 0.41 -24.96 17.62
C ILE A 272 -0.97 -25.51 17.98
N ALA A 273 -1.81 -25.80 16.98
CA ALA A 273 -3.13 -26.38 17.18
C ALA A 273 -3.05 -27.72 17.92
N GLU A 274 -2.10 -28.58 17.54
CA GLU A 274 -1.86 -29.88 18.18
C GLU A 274 -1.48 -29.74 19.67
N VAL A 275 -0.51 -28.86 19.97
CA VAL A 275 -0.05 -28.58 21.35
C VAL A 275 -1.17 -28.00 22.20
N GLU A 276 -1.95 -27.08 21.63
CA GLU A 276 -3.08 -26.44 22.31
C GLU A 276 -4.34 -27.34 22.34
N LYS A 277 -4.35 -28.48 21.65
CA LYS A 277 -5.49 -29.39 21.52
C LYS A 277 -6.71 -28.70 20.87
N LEU A 278 -6.46 -27.86 19.88
CA LEU A 278 -7.50 -27.39 18.98
C LEU A 278 -7.81 -28.50 17.96
N ASP A 279 -9.07 -28.56 17.54
CA ASP A 279 -9.56 -29.49 16.51
C ASP A 279 -8.92 -29.22 15.13
N GLU A 280 -8.63 -27.94 14.85
CA GLU A 280 -8.02 -27.49 13.59
C GLU A 280 -7.20 -26.20 13.78
N PRO A 281 -6.23 -25.90 12.90
CA PRO A 281 -5.46 -24.65 12.95
C PRO A 281 -6.33 -23.47 12.50
N ARG A 282 -6.93 -22.77 13.48
CA ARG A 282 -7.76 -21.57 13.26
C ARG A 282 -7.57 -20.54 14.35
N GLY A 283 -8.04 -19.33 14.09
CA GLY A 283 -7.94 -18.21 15.03
C GLY A 283 -6.68 -17.37 14.87
N ALA A 284 -6.50 -16.45 15.78
CA ALA A 284 -5.36 -15.55 15.85
C ALA A 284 -4.63 -15.72 17.20
N LEU A 285 -3.40 -16.24 17.17
CA LEU A 285 -2.58 -16.39 18.38
C LEU A 285 -2.03 -15.04 18.82
N VAL A 286 -2.29 -14.65 20.04
CA VAL A 286 -1.78 -13.42 20.65
C VAL A 286 -0.31 -13.61 21.04
N ALA A 287 0.58 -13.01 20.27
CA ALA A 287 2.02 -13.00 20.55
C ALA A 287 2.36 -12.03 21.67
N SER A 288 1.71 -10.85 21.71
CA SER A 288 1.87 -9.88 22.81
C SER A 288 0.64 -8.99 22.94
N VAL A 289 0.48 -8.37 24.11
CA VAL A 289 -0.58 -7.40 24.43
C VAL A 289 0.09 -6.06 24.72
N ALA A 290 -0.41 -5.01 24.08
CA ALA A 290 0.11 -3.66 24.26
C ALA A 290 -0.27 -3.11 25.66
N PRO A 291 0.65 -2.41 26.36
CA PRO A 291 0.35 -1.77 27.64
C PRO A 291 -0.83 -0.77 27.53
N ASN A 292 -1.65 -0.68 28.58
CA ASN A 292 -2.82 0.20 28.65
C ASN A 292 -3.90 -0.04 27.57
N SER A 293 -3.78 -1.11 26.78
CA SER A 293 -4.70 -1.45 25.71
C SER A 293 -6.05 -1.97 26.22
N PRO A 294 -7.10 -1.94 25.36
CA PRO A 294 -8.36 -2.61 25.62
C PRO A 294 -8.23 -4.09 26.01
N SER A 295 -7.35 -4.81 25.32
CA SER A 295 -7.09 -6.23 25.56
C SER A 295 -6.44 -6.49 26.92
N GLU A 296 -5.46 -5.67 27.31
CA GLU A 296 -4.83 -5.77 28.63
C GLU A 296 -5.86 -5.55 29.74
N LYS A 297 -6.67 -4.48 29.63
CA LYS A 297 -7.73 -4.15 30.61
C LYS A 297 -8.77 -5.26 30.74
N ALA A 298 -9.04 -6.01 29.67
CA ALA A 298 -9.95 -7.15 29.66
C ALA A 298 -9.28 -8.45 30.13
N GLY A 299 -7.95 -8.43 30.39
CA GLY A 299 -7.19 -9.58 30.84
C GLY A 299 -6.92 -10.61 29.75
N VAL A 300 -6.79 -10.19 28.50
CA VAL A 300 -6.18 -10.98 27.41
C VAL A 300 -4.69 -11.11 27.70
N LYS A 301 -4.09 -12.24 27.36
CA LYS A 301 -2.70 -12.54 27.64
C LYS A 301 -1.98 -13.07 26.39
N SER A 302 -0.67 -12.94 26.35
CA SER A 302 0.16 -13.67 25.40
C SER A 302 -0.09 -15.18 25.53
N GLY A 303 -0.18 -15.88 24.42
CA GLY A 303 -0.53 -17.29 24.33
C GLY A 303 -2.04 -17.58 24.21
N ASP A 304 -2.91 -16.56 24.31
CA ASP A 304 -4.33 -16.74 23.99
C ASP A 304 -4.51 -16.90 22.47
N ILE A 305 -5.47 -17.72 22.03
CA ILE A 305 -5.88 -17.77 20.64
C ILE A 305 -7.28 -17.20 20.53
N ILE A 306 -7.45 -16.12 19.77
CA ILE A 306 -8.76 -15.50 19.52
C ILE A 306 -9.47 -16.32 18.45
N LEU A 307 -10.60 -16.95 18.83
CA LEU A 307 -11.40 -17.83 17.97
C LEU A 307 -12.65 -17.13 17.41
N GLU A 308 -13.18 -16.16 18.13
CA GLU A 308 -14.38 -15.42 17.71
C GLU A 308 -14.32 -13.99 18.23
N PHE A 309 -14.72 -13.05 17.40
CA PHE A 309 -14.82 -11.65 17.75
C PHE A 309 -16.21 -11.11 17.39
N ASN A 310 -16.94 -10.60 18.38
CA ASN A 310 -18.29 -10.02 18.24
C ASN A 310 -19.29 -10.91 17.47
N GLY A 311 -19.20 -12.25 17.66
CA GLY A 311 -20.05 -13.24 16.99
C GLY A 311 -19.51 -13.75 15.64
N GLU A 312 -18.44 -13.16 15.12
CA GLU A 312 -17.79 -13.60 13.90
C GLU A 312 -16.63 -14.57 14.22
N LYS A 313 -16.62 -15.74 13.61
CA LYS A 313 -15.53 -16.72 13.76
C LYS A 313 -14.27 -16.19 13.06
N ILE A 314 -13.12 -16.48 13.63
CA ILE A 314 -11.81 -16.18 13.07
C ILE A 314 -11.20 -17.47 12.57
N GLU A 315 -11.26 -17.71 11.28
CA GLU A 315 -10.66 -18.88 10.66
C GLU A 315 -9.17 -18.66 10.37
N GLN A 316 -8.79 -17.44 9.96
CA GLN A 316 -7.41 -17.05 9.67
C GLN A 316 -7.02 -15.79 10.45
N MET A 317 -5.77 -15.71 10.88
CA MET A 317 -5.25 -14.58 11.66
C MET A 317 -5.52 -13.23 10.99
N LYS A 318 -5.38 -13.15 9.66
CA LYS A 318 -5.56 -11.90 8.88
C LYS A 318 -6.97 -11.31 8.93
N GLU A 319 -8.00 -12.10 9.31
CA GLU A 319 -9.38 -11.65 9.39
C GLU A 319 -9.61 -10.76 10.61
N LEU A 320 -8.92 -11.04 11.72
CA LEU A 320 -9.13 -10.31 12.97
C LEU A 320 -8.87 -8.80 12.86
N PRO A 321 -7.76 -8.31 12.28
CA PRO A 321 -7.55 -6.87 12.11
C PRO A 321 -8.66 -6.18 11.32
N MET A 322 -9.18 -6.82 10.28
CA MET A 322 -10.26 -6.29 9.44
C MET A 322 -11.58 -6.16 10.22
N ILE A 323 -11.95 -7.22 10.94
CA ILE A 323 -13.19 -7.24 11.73
C ILE A 323 -13.12 -6.21 12.87
N VAL A 324 -11.98 -6.10 13.54
CA VAL A 324 -11.76 -5.13 14.61
C VAL A 324 -11.82 -3.70 14.06
N ALA A 325 -11.15 -3.43 12.94
CA ALA A 325 -11.09 -2.10 12.34
C ALA A 325 -12.47 -1.57 11.90
N ARG A 326 -13.34 -2.45 11.39
CA ARG A 326 -14.71 -2.07 10.97
C ARG A 326 -15.70 -1.97 12.13
N THR A 327 -15.31 -2.40 13.34
CA THR A 327 -16.16 -2.32 14.51
C THR A 327 -16.00 -0.96 15.18
N GLU A 328 -17.13 -0.37 15.56
CA GLU A 328 -17.21 0.98 16.14
C GLU A 328 -16.34 1.15 17.40
N VAL A 329 -15.63 2.27 17.47
CA VAL A 329 -14.83 2.66 18.64
C VAL A 329 -15.74 2.84 19.86
N GLY A 330 -15.31 2.33 21.02
CA GLY A 330 -16.08 2.36 22.26
C GLY A 330 -17.12 1.25 22.40
N LYS A 331 -17.38 0.47 21.33
CA LYS A 331 -18.28 -0.68 21.40
C LYS A 331 -17.74 -1.75 22.33
N LYS A 332 -18.61 -2.30 23.18
CA LYS A 332 -18.35 -3.48 24.00
C LYS A 332 -18.62 -4.72 23.17
N VAL A 333 -17.60 -5.52 22.94
CA VAL A 333 -17.65 -6.74 22.12
C VAL A 333 -17.30 -7.96 22.95
N LYS A 334 -17.95 -9.09 22.63
CA LYS A 334 -17.58 -10.40 23.18
C LYS A 334 -16.48 -11.01 22.32
N VAL A 335 -15.42 -11.51 22.95
CA VAL A 335 -14.30 -12.17 22.31
C VAL A 335 -14.12 -13.54 22.93
N LYS A 336 -14.28 -14.61 22.14
CA LYS A 336 -13.96 -15.96 22.60
C LYS A 336 -12.49 -16.22 22.36
N ILE A 337 -11.81 -16.63 23.40
CA ILE A 337 -10.39 -16.98 23.38
C ILE A 337 -10.20 -18.41 23.88
N TRP A 338 -9.23 -19.09 23.29
CA TRP A 338 -8.73 -20.37 23.77
C TRP A 338 -7.53 -20.12 24.67
N ARG A 339 -7.63 -20.57 25.92
CA ARG A 339 -6.58 -20.44 26.95
C ARG A 339 -6.54 -21.68 27.79
N ASN A 340 -5.35 -22.25 27.97
CA ASN A 340 -5.16 -23.48 28.76
C ASN A 340 -6.10 -24.61 28.32
N LYS A 341 -6.25 -24.80 27.01
CA LYS A 341 -7.08 -25.84 26.39
C LYS A 341 -8.58 -25.73 26.72
N LYS A 342 -9.07 -24.52 26.97
CA LYS A 342 -10.48 -24.21 27.24
C LYS A 342 -10.91 -22.93 26.58
N GLU A 343 -12.15 -22.89 26.13
CA GLU A 343 -12.77 -21.63 25.67
C GLU A 343 -13.15 -20.78 26.87
N ILE A 344 -12.82 -19.49 26.80
CA ILE A 344 -13.28 -18.45 27.73
C ILE A 344 -13.74 -17.24 26.93
N THR A 345 -14.74 -16.53 27.45
CA THR A 345 -15.23 -15.31 26.82
C THR A 345 -14.77 -14.08 27.61
N LYS A 346 -14.25 -13.10 26.89
CA LYS A 346 -13.90 -11.79 27.42
C LYS A 346 -14.80 -10.73 26.82
N THR A 347 -15.14 -9.70 27.60
CA THR A 347 -15.79 -8.51 27.08
C THR A 347 -14.77 -7.40 27.00
N ILE A 348 -14.60 -6.84 25.80
CA ILE A 348 -13.59 -5.81 25.51
C ILE A 348 -14.30 -4.56 25.00
N THR A 349 -13.96 -3.40 25.54
CA THR A 349 -14.40 -2.11 25.01
C THR A 349 -13.32 -1.62 24.04
N LEU A 350 -13.66 -1.48 22.75
CA LEU A 350 -12.69 -1.12 21.73
C LEU A 350 -12.12 0.28 21.94
N GLY A 351 -10.82 0.42 21.79
CA GLY A 351 -10.13 1.70 21.65
C GLY A 351 -10.19 2.22 20.21
N ARG A 352 -9.57 3.37 19.97
CA ARG A 352 -9.37 3.94 18.65
C ARG A 352 -7.92 3.69 18.20
N LEU A 353 -7.75 3.10 17.01
CA LEU A 353 -6.42 2.78 16.46
C LEU A 353 -5.58 4.05 16.27
N GLU A 354 -6.11 5.07 15.61
CA GLU A 354 -5.39 6.29 15.21
C GLU A 354 -4.90 7.11 16.40
N THR A 355 -5.44 6.87 17.60
CA THR A 355 -4.98 7.53 18.84
C THR A 355 -4.07 6.64 19.69
N SER A 356 -3.88 5.39 19.30
CA SER A 356 -3.04 4.44 20.04
C SER A 356 -1.54 4.75 19.90
N GLU A 357 -0.77 4.37 20.93
CA GLU A 357 0.70 4.50 20.86
C GLU A 357 1.31 3.62 19.77
N ASP A 358 0.73 2.44 19.51
CA ASP A 358 1.16 1.55 18.45
C ASP A 358 1.03 2.20 17.05
N PHE A 359 -0.02 3.00 16.83
CA PHE A 359 -0.24 3.74 15.60
C PHE A 359 0.77 4.87 15.46
N LYS A 360 0.97 5.68 16.50
CA LYS A 360 1.94 6.77 16.52
C LYS A 360 3.38 6.31 16.28
N ILE A 361 3.73 5.12 16.76
CA ILE A 361 5.04 4.51 16.51
C ILE A 361 5.16 4.09 15.03
N SER A 362 4.07 3.61 14.42
CA SER A 362 4.07 3.19 13.01
C SER A 362 4.04 4.38 12.03
N GLU A 363 3.42 5.51 12.42
CA GLU A 363 3.43 6.77 11.64
C GLU A 363 4.74 7.55 11.75
N LYS A 364 5.51 7.37 12.84
CA LYS A 364 6.88 7.83 12.83
C LYS A 364 7.60 7.05 11.72
N LYS A 365 7.59 7.60 10.50
CA LYS A 365 8.64 7.30 9.52
C LYS A 365 9.92 7.42 10.32
N GLU A 366 10.65 6.32 10.55
CA GLU A 366 12.01 6.42 11.07
C GLU A 366 12.70 7.35 10.10
N GLU A 367 13.00 8.58 10.55
CA GLU A 367 13.88 9.45 9.79
C GLU A 367 15.14 8.61 9.56
N LEU A 368 15.39 8.28 8.31
CA LEU A 368 16.60 7.53 7.96
C LEU A 368 17.78 8.27 8.59
N PRO A 369 18.67 7.57 9.28
CA PRO A 369 19.79 8.19 9.97
C PRO A 369 20.52 9.16 9.05
N LYS A 370 20.85 10.35 9.56
CA LYS A 370 21.48 11.43 8.80
C LYS A 370 22.67 10.93 7.98
N GLU A 371 22.68 11.26 6.71
CA GLU A 371 23.80 10.96 5.82
C GLU A 371 25.03 11.80 6.19
N THR A 372 26.19 11.18 6.14
CA THR A 372 27.48 11.83 6.40
C THR A 372 28.45 11.51 5.26
N LEU A 373 29.14 12.52 4.76
CA LEU A 373 30.20 12.36 3.76
C LEU A 373 31.47 11.83 4.44
N ILE A 374 32.06 10.81 3.85
CA ILE A 374 33.40 10.29 4.21
C ILE A 374 34.39 10.76 3.16
N GLU A 375 35.05 11.87 3.41
CA GLU A 375 35.90 12.58 2.43
C GLU A 375 36.98 11.70 1.83
N ASN A 376 37.68 10.91 2.66
CA ASN A 376 38.79 10.05 2.22
C ASN A 376 38.35 8.89 1.30
N LEU A 377 37.07 8.51 1.34
CA LEU A 377 36.47 7.49 0.46
C LEU A 377 35.55 8.11 -0.59
N LYS A 378 35.24 9.40 -0.48
CA LYS A 378 34.30 10.11 -1.37
C LYS A 378 32.97 9.39 -1.50
N ILE A 379 32.40 8.98 -0.37
CA ILE A 379 31.12 8.31 -0.26
C ILE A 379 30.24 8.97 0.79
N LYS A 380 28.93 8.92 0.61
CA LYS A 380 27.99 9.22 1.70
C LYS A 380 27.55 7.91 2.33
N VAL A 381 27.49 7.95 3.65
CA VAL A 381 27.03 6.81 4.46
C VAL A 381 26.03 7.27 5.49
N ARG A 382 25.14 6.37 5.86
CA ARG A 382 24.28 6.51 7.05
C ARG A 382 24.37 5.26 7.93
N LYS A 383 23.99 5.38 9.18
CA LYS A 383 23.88 4.22 10.07
C LYS A 383 22.82 3.25 9.56
N LEU A 384 23.09 1.95 9.70
CA LEU A 384 22.10 0.90 9.41
C LEU A 384 20.91 1.05 10.36
N SER A 385 19.68 1.08 9.82
CA SER A 385 18.43 1.18 10.57
C SER A 385 17.82 -0.21 10.82
N ASP A 386 16.89 -0.31 11.78
CA ASP A 386 16.13 -1.54 12.02
C ASP A 386 15.27 -1.92 10.80
N GLN A 387 14.85 -0.93 10.00
CA GLN A 387 14.13 -1.16 8.75
C GLN A 387 15.03 -1.80 7.70
N ASP A 388 16.29 -1.36 7.55
CA ASP A 388 17.25 -2.00 6.66
C ASP A 388 17.47 -3.48 7.02
N ILE A 389 17.61 -3.77 8.32
CA ILE A 389 17.79 -5.13 8.84
C ILE A 389 16.59 -6.00 8.44
N LYS A 390 15.37 -5.51 8.65
CA LYS A 390 14.13 -6.22 8.31
C LYS A 390 13.95 -6.39 6.81
N THR A 391 14.08 -5.31 6.02
CA THR A 391 13.86 -5.32 4.57
C THR A 391 14.86 -6.21 3.85
N ARG A 392 16.10 -6.25 4.33
CA ARG A 392 17.19 -7.05 3.76
C ARG A 392 17.34 -8.43 4.41
N ASN A 393 16.47 -8.77 5.38
CA ASN A 393 16.51 -10.03 6.11
C ASN A 393 17.89 -10.34 6.72
N LEU A 394 18.51 -9.31 7.31
CA LEU A 394 19.83 -9.43 7.96
C LEU A 394 19.69 -9.97 9.40
N PRO A 395 20.75 -10.59 9.96
CA PRO A 395 20.75 -10.96 11.36
C PRO A 395 20.45 -9.76 12.27
N ASN A 396 19.60 -9.91 13.30
CA ASN A 396 19.14 -8.83 14.19
C ASN A 396 20.26 -8.06 14.91
N GLN A 397 21.46 -8.62 14.99
CA GLN A 397 22.63 -7.97 15.62
C GLN A 397 23.57 -7.31 14.60
N THR A 398 23.18 -7.24 13.33
CA THR A 398 23.99 -6.61 12.29
C THR A 398 24.13 -5.11 12.58
N ASN A 399 25.38 -4.64 12.62
CA ASN A 399 25.71 -3.22 12.72
C ASN A 399 26.56 -2.82 11.51
N GLY A 400 26.48 -1.56 11.11
CA GLY A 400 27.27 -1.08 9.98
C GLY A 400 26.82 0.28 9.48
N LEU A 401 27.47 0.70 8.40
CA LEU A 401 27.14 1.92 7.67
C LEU A 401 26.68 1.57 6.26
N VAL A 402 25.48 2.00 5.89
CA VAL A 402 24.93 1.86 4.53
C VAL A 402 25.54 2.93 3.65
N ILE A 403 26.08 2.55 2.50
CA ILE A 403 26.58 3.48 1.49
C ILE A 403 25.39 3.99 0.69
N THR A 404 25.11 5.29 0.77
CA THR A 404 23.98 5.93 0.10
C THR A 404 24.36 6.60 -1.21
N SER A 405 25.65 6.95 -1.37
CA SER A 405 26.17 7.55 -2.60
C SER A 405 27.67 7.27 -2.74
N ILE A 406 28.15 7.10 -3.97
CA ILE A 406 29.56 6.93 -4.34
C ILE A 406 29.87 7.97 -5.42
N GLU A 407 30.85 8.84 -5.17
CA GLU A 407 31.28 9.81 -6.15
C GLU A 407 32.08 9.13 -7.29
N LYS A 408 32.03 9.70 -8.50
CA LYS A 408 32.72 9.14 -9.68
C LYS A 408 34.22 8.97 -9.50
N ASN A 409 34.85 9.82 -8.67
CA ASN A 409 36.28 9.81 -8.34
C ASN A 409 36.55 9.11 -6.99
N SER A 410 35.62 8.35 -6.46
CA SER A 410 35.80 7.56 -5.24
C SER A 410 36.78 6.40 -5.51
N PRO A 411 37.70 6.11 -4.55
CA PRO A 411 38.53 4.92 -4.65
C PRO A 411 37.74 3.59 -4.57
N LEU A 412 36.44 3.68 -4.29
CA LEU A 412 35.51 2.55 -4.23
C LEU A 412 34.77 2.32 -5.56
N THR A 413 34.91 3.23 -6.53
CA THR A 413 34.22 3.14 -7.84
C THR A 413 34.57 1.84 -8.54
N GLY A 414 33.54 1.09 -8.97
CA GLY A 414 33.68 -0.23 -9.62
C GLY A 414 33.97 -1.40 -8.67
N SER A 415 34.27 -1.16 -7.38
CA SER A 415 34.54 -2.21 -6.40
C SER A 415 33.38 -2.44 -5.42
N ILE A 416 32.59 -1.41 -5.18
CA ILE A 416 31.45 -1.41 -4.25
C ILE A 416 30.25 -0.70 -4.91
N GLU A 417 29.06 -1.16 -4.61
CA GLU A 417 27.81 -0.59 -5.10
C GLU A 417 27.12 0.24 -4.02
N VAL A 418 26.31 1.21 -4.44
CA VAL A 418 25.34 1.88 -3.56
C VAL A 418 24.45 0.83 -2.90
N ASN A 419 23.99 1.08 -1.67
CA ASN A 419 23.31 0.14 -0.79
C ASN A 419 24.17 -1.00 -0.23
N SER A 420 25.48 -1.04 -0.46
CA SER A 420 26.38 -1.91 0.29
C SER A 420 26.50 -1.43 1.76
N ILE A 421 26.77 -2.35 2.68
CA ILE A 421 26.92 -2.06 4.11
C ILE A 421 28.36 -2.31 4.53
N ILE A 422 29.03 -1.30 5.06
CA ILE A 422 30.37 -1.46 5.66
C ILE A 422 30.18 -2.02 7.07
N LEU A 423 30.69 -3.22 7.30
CA LEU A 423 30.60 -3.96 8.57
C LEU A 423 31.86 -3.79 9.40
N GLU A 424 33.04 -3.87 8.75
CA GLU A 424 34.34 -3.83 9.41
C GLU A 424 35.33 -3.00 8.57
N ALA A 425 36.25 -2.33 9.25
CA ALA A 425 37.43 -1.73 8.66
C ALA A 425 38.66 -2.17 9.47
N GLN A 426 39.72 -2.66 8.79
CA GLN A 426 40.92 -3.19 9.43
C GLN A 426 40.62 -4.25 10.51
N LYS A 427 39.63 -5.14 10.22
CA LYS A 427 39.13 -6.20 11.10
C LYS A 427 38.52 -5.70 12.42
N LYS A 428 38.15 -4.41 12.50
CA LYS A 428 37.39 -3.82 13.60
C LYS A 428 35.97 -3.54 13.16
N ASN A 429 34.99 -3.87 13.99
CA ASN A 429 33.58 -3.59 13.71
C ASN A 429 33.33 -2.09 13.56
N ILE A 430 32.57 -1.71 12.55
CA ILE A 430 32.11 -0.34 12.28
C ILE A 430 30.66 -0.24 12.70
N ARG A 431 30.38 0.61 13.70
CA ARG A 431 29.02 0.90 14.18
C ARG A 431 28.60 2.33 13.93
N THR A 432 29.59 3.22 13.82
CA THR A 432 29.40 4.66 13.67
C THR A 432 30.33 5.23 12.60
N VAL A 433 29.99 6.43 12.12
CA VAL A 433 30.84 7.21 11.20
C VAL A 433 32.20 7.50 11.84
N GLN A 434 32.23 7.72 13.14
CA GLN A 434 33.47 7.96 13.88
C GLN A 434 34.40 6.74 13.83
N ASP A 435 33.87 5.52 13.94
CA ASP A 435 34.68 4.29 13.87
C ASP A 435 35.37 4.19 12.50
N LEU A 436 34.64 4.46 11.41
CA LEU A 436 35.19 4.42 10.05
C LEU A 436 36.24 5.51 9.85
N ASN A 437 35.97 6.74 10.28
CA ASN A 437 36.93 7.84 10.18
C ASN A 437 38.19 7.57 11.02
N GLN A 438 38.07 6.94 12.18
CA GLN A 438 39.22 6.57 13.01
C GLN A 438 40.06 5.49 12.32
N ALA A 439 39.43 4.48 11.73
CA ALA A 439 40.14 3.45 10.95
C ALA A 439 40.89 4.05 9.75
N LEU A 440 40.25 4.97 9.02
CA LEU A 440 40.86 5.70 7.90
C LEU A 440 42.09 6.52 8.36
N LYS A 441 41.93 7.30 9.43
CA LYS A 441 43.04 8.09 10.00
C LYS A 441 44.22 7.22 10.44
N GLN A 442 43.96 6.04 11.02
CA GLN A 442 45.02 5.10 11.41
C GLN A 442 45.81 4.60 10.21
N VAL A 443 45.13 4.30 9.11
CA VAL A 443 45.78 3.85 7.86
C VAL A 443 46.57 4.99 7.22
N LEU A 444 46.02 6.19 7.15
CA LEU A 444 46.68 7.36 6.56
C LEU A 444 47.93 7.80 7.38
N ASN A 445 47.88 7.67 8.71
CA ASN A 445 49.00 8.00 9.60
C ASN A 445 50.06 6.89 9.63
N SER A 446 49.75 5.70 9.16
CA SER A 446 50.73 4.63 8.91
C SER A 446 51.22 4.71 7.48
N ASN A 447 52.41 4.14 7.19
CA ASN A 447 52.88 4.06 5.78
C ASN A 447 52.03 3.12 4.88
N GLN A 448 50.90 2.65 5.36
CA GLN A 448 49.96 1.85 4.60
C GLN A 448 49.03 2.77 3.79
N LYS A 449 48.94 2.50 2.51
CA LYS A 449 48.05 3.24 1.59
C LYS A 449 46.77 2.44 1.25
N THR A 450 46.51 1.35 1.95
CA THR A 450 45.39 0.46 1.67
C THR A 450 44.61 0.13 2.93
N ILE A 451 43.30 0.37 2.91
CA ILE A 451 42.37 -0.05 3.97
C ILE A 451 41.65 -1.33 3.53
N LEU A 452 41.52 -2.28 4.46
CA LEU A 452 40.71 -3.48 4.27
C LEU A 452 39.31 -3.21 4.82
N LEU A 453 38.29 -3.32 3.96
CA LEU A 453 36.89 -3.23 4.33
C LEU A 453 36.21 -4.60 4.23
N VAL A 454 35.30 -4.88 5.15
CA VAL A 454 34.36 -6.00 5.08
C VAL A 454 32.98 -5.42 4.88
N ILE A 455 32.32 -5.86 3.83
CA ILE A 455 31.00 -5.33 3.45
C ILE A 455 29.97 -6.44 3.25
N TYR A 456 28.69 -6.09 3.37
CA TYR A 456 27.62 -6.77 2.65
C TYR A 456 27.36 -6.01 1.33
N ASN A 457 27.37 -6.72 0.20
CA ASN A 457 26.94 -6.13 -1.09
C ASN A 457 25.41 -5.96 -1.12
N SER A 458 24.86 -5.44 -2.23
CA SER A 458 23.42 -5.27 -2.46
C SER A 458 22.61 -6.58 -2.36
N GLN A 459 23.27 -7.73 -2.51
CA GLN A 459 22.68 -9.08 -2.42
C GLN A 459 22.92 -9.77 -1.06
N ASN A 460 23.39 -9.02 -0.03
CA ASN A 460 23.73 -9.51 1.30
C ASN A 460 24.87 -10.55 1.34
N GLN A 461 25.72 -10.58 0.32
CA GLN A 461 26.91 -11.43 0.35
C GLN A 461 28.06 -10.70 1.04
N LYS A 462 28.67 -11.36 2.03
CA LYS A 462 29.84 -10.82 2.73
C LYS A 462 31.08 -10.85 1.83
N ARG A 463 31.76 -9.70 1.68
CA ARG A 463 32.96 -9.56 0.85
C ARG A 463 34.05 -8.77 1.57
N TYR A 464 35.30 -9.11 1.27
CA TYR A 464 36.49 -8.41 1.70
C TYR A 464 37.06 -7.59 0.55
N ILE A 465 37.29 -6.30 0.77
CA ILE A 465 37.74 -5.38 -0.29
C ILE A 465 38.91 -4.56 0.24
N GLY A 466 40.04 -4.64 -0.45
CA GLY A 466 41.19 -3.75 -0.23
C GLY A 466 41.03 -2.47 -1.05
N VAL A 467 41.03 -1.31 -0.37
CA VAL A 467 40.84 -0.01 -1.00
C VAL A 467 42.12 0.80 -0.86
N LYS A 468 42.69 1.24 -1.98
CA LYS A 468 43.85 2.12 -1.99
C LYS A 468 43.36 3.54 -1.70
N LEU A 469 43.95 4.16 -0.71
CA LEU A 469 43.71 5.57 -0.34
C LEU A 469 44.78 6.43 -1.01
N ASP A 470 44.34 7.47 -1.70
CA ASP A 470 45.28 8.44 -2.38
C ASP A 470 45.85 9.42 -1.37
#